data_dfd709655aea1a29c5284df82c52c3dc
#
_entry.id   dfd709655aea1a29c5284df82c52c3dc
#
_cell.length_a   1.000
_cell.length_b   1.000
_cell.length_c   1.000
_cell.angle_alpha   90.00
_cell.angle_beta   90.00
_cell.angle_gamma   90.00
#
_symmetry.space_group_name_H-M   'P 1'
#
loop_
_entity.id
_entity.type
_entity.pdbx_description
1 polymer ?
#
loop_
_entity_poly.entity_id
_entity_poly.type
_entity_poly.pdbx_seq_one_letter_code
_entity_poly.pdbx_strand_id
1 'polypeptide(L)'
;MSKNLIAYFSRAGEQYSVGNITKGNTAIVAEIIAEKTGGDMFEIKVVNDNYPNEYTPLIQFAKKEKQENARPEIMGDVNIDNYDTVFIGYPNWWAEMPMPIYTFMDSYDLTNKKIYHFCTHEGSGGVKREGFAIYGHTAQNNRAEAEKQVSEWLKGVGF
;
A
#
# COMPACT_ATOMS: atom_id res chain seq x y z
N MET A 1 4.01 24.65 -6.26
CA MET A 1 2.88 23.76 -5.90
C MET A 1 3.43 22.45 -5.41
N SER A 2 2.93 21.99 -4.27
CA SER A 2 3.32 20.67 -3.80
C SER A 2 2.64 19.60 -4.65
N LYS A 3 3.38 18.54 -4.98
CA LYS A 3 2.86 17.38 -5.69
C LYS A 3 2.91 16.18 -4.78
N ASN A 4 1.88 15.34 -4.90
CA ASN A 4 1.72 14.13 -4.09
C ASN A 4 1.86 12.90 -4.97
N LEU A 5 2.61 11.92 -4.50
CA LEU A 5 2.72 10.60 -5.11
C LEU A 5 2.05 9.58 -4.20
N ILE A 6 1.25 8.71 -4.76
CA ILE A 6 0.67 7.57 -4.04
C ILE A 6 1.34 6.32 -4.60
N ALA A 7 2.37 5.84 -3.90
CA ALA A 7 3.08 4.61 -4.23
C ALA A 7 2.48 3.46 -3.42
N TYR A 8 2.05 2.39 -4.07
CA TYR A 8 1.35 1.33 -3.37
C TYR A 8 1.66 -0.05 -3.96
N PHE A 9 1.67 -1.04 -3.09
CA PHE A 9 1.71 -2.46 -3.46
C PHE A 9 0.37 -3.09 -3.10
N SER A 10 -0.27 -3.77 -4.05
CA SER A 10 -1.59 -4.34 -3.86
C SER A 10 -1.70 -5.70 -4.55
N ARG A 11 -2.54 -6.57 -4.00
CA ARG A 11 -2.76 -7.90 -4.55
C ARG A 11 -4.25 -8.17 -4.75
N ALA A 12 -4.60 -8.62 -5.95
CA ALA A 12 -5.86 -9.26 -6.22
C ALA A 12 -5.76 -10.76 -5.83
N GLY A 13 -6.81 -11.53 -6.09
CA GLY A 13 -6.87 -12.94 -5.73
C GLY A 13 -7.50 -13.17 -4.37
N GLU A 14 -7.20 -14.31 -3.75
CA GLU A 14 -7.79 -14.67 -2.47
C GLU A 14 -7.24 -13.83 -1.31
N GLN A 15 -8.15 -13.23 -0.55
CA GLN A 15 -7.82 -12.41 0.61
C GLN A 15 -8.47 -12.96 1.86
N TYR A 16 -7.80 -12.87 2.99
CA TYR A 16 -8.35 -13.30 4.29
C TYR A 16 -9.64 -12.52 4.60
N SER A 17 -10.69 -13.26 4.95
CA SER A 17 -12.02 -12.71 5.31
C SER A 17 -12.74 -11.91 4.23
N VAL A 18 -12.14 -11.72 3.05
CA VAL A 18 -12.73 -10.94 1.95
C VAL A 18 -13.10 -11.83 0.77
N GLY A 19 -12.36 -12.91 0.56
CA GLY A 19 -12.55 -13.82 -0.56
C GLY A 19 -11.71 -13.43 -1.77
N ASN A 20 -12.07 -13.95 -2.94
CA ASN A 20 -11.40 -13.63 -4.20
C ASN A 20 -11.82 -12.26 -4.73
N ILE A 21 -10.86 -11.41 -5.02
CA ILE A 21 -11.09 -10.04 -5.50
C ILE A 21 -10.31 -9.78 -6.79
N THR A 22 -10.87 -8.93 -7.65
CA THR A 22 -10.26 -8.55 -8.92
C THR A 22 -9.38 -7.30 -8.79
N LYS A 23 -9.70 -6.42 -7.85
CA LYS A 23 -8.91 -5.25 -7.52
C LYS A 23 -8.52 -5.32 -6.04
N GLY A 24 -7.22 -5.24 -5.75
CA GLY A 24 -6.72 -5.34 -4.38
C GLY A 24 -7.23 -4.24 -3.46
N ASN A 25 -7.35 -4.55 -2.17
CA ASN A 25 -7.84 -3.61 -1.16
C ASN A 25 -6.98 -2.34 -1.10
N THR A 26 -5.67 -2.49 -1.13
CA THR A 26 -4.74 -1.35 -1.08
C THR A 26 -4.89 -0.45 -2.32
N ALA A 27 -5.10 -1.03 -3.50
CA ALA A 27 -5.32 -0.26 -4.73
C ALA A 27 -6.57 0.62 -4.64
N ILE A 28 -7.65 0.12 -4.03
CA ILE A 28 -8.87 0.90 -3.83
C ILE A 28 -8.60 2.10 -2.93
N VAL A 29 -7.91 1.90 -1.83
CA VAL A 29 -7.56 2.99 -0.90
C VAL A 29 -6.65 4.01 -1.57
N ALA A 30 -5.67 3.55 -2.36
CA ALA A 30 -4.78 4.42 -3.13
C ALA A 30 -5.56 5.32 -4.09
N GLU A 31 -6.56 4.77 -4.79
CA GLU A 31 -7.43 5.55 -5.68
C GLU A 31 -8.20 6.64 -4.93
N ILE A 32 -8.74 6.31 -3.76
CA ILE A 32 -9.46 7.29 -2.93
C ILE A 32 -8.52 8.43 -2.54
N ILE A 33 -7.31 8.12 -2.10
CA ILE A 33 -6.32 9.14 -1.72
C ILE A 33 -5.98 10.01 -2.94
N ALA A 34 -5.76 9.41 -4.11
CA ALA A 34 -5.45 10.14 -5.33
C ALA A 34 -6.58 11.08 -5.73
N GLU A 35 -7.84 10.63 -5.66
CA GLU A 35 -9.01 11.46 -5.97
C GLU A 35 -9.12 12.67 -5.03
N LYS A 36 -8.83 12.48 -3.74
CA LYS A 36 -8.97 13.53 -2.73
C LYS A 36 -7.81 14.51 -2.69
N THR A 37 -6.61 14.07 -3.07
CA THR A 37 -5.40 14.90 -3.03
C THR A 37 -4.98 15.44 -4.39
N GLY A 38 -5.52 14.89 -5.47
CA GLY A 38 -5.06 15.19 -6.84
C GLY A 38 -3.70 14.60 -7.17
N GLY A 39 -3.22 13.65 -6.36
CA GLY A 39 -1.89 13.06 -6.52
C GLY A 39 -1.80 12.05 -7.66
N ASP A 40 -0.58 11.76 -8.06
CA ASP A 40 -0.27 10.75 -9.06
C ASP A 40 -0.13 9.38 -8.40
N MET A 41 -0.52 8.33 -9.11
CA MET A 41 -0.42 6.95 -8.61
C MET A 41 0.76 6.23 -9.24
N PHE A 42 1.48 5.47 -8.44
CA PHE A 42 2.54 4.55 -8.89
C PHE A 42 2.32 3.19 -8.25
N GLU A 43 1.92 2.21 -9.05
CA GLU A 43 1.75 0.85 -8.56
C GLU A 43 3.10 0.13 -8.52
N ILE A 44 3.49 -0.33 -7.33
CA ILE A 44 4.72 -1.10 -7.13
C ILE A 44 4.43 -2.54 -7.54
N LYS A 45 5.03 -2.99 -8.64
CA LYS A 45 4.90 -4.36 -9.16
C LYS A 45 6.26 -5.02 -9.21
N VAL A 46 6.31 -6.30 -8.86
CA VAL A 46 7.56 -7.08 -8.97
C VAL A 46 7.78 -7.57 -10.39
N VAL A 47 9.04 -7.57 -10.83
CA VAL A 47 9.41 -8.04 -12.17
C VAL A 47 9.07 -9.52 -12.35
N ASN A 48 9.42 -10.34 -11.35
CA ASN A 48 9.12 -11.77 -11.34
C ASN A 48 8.03 -12.04 -10.30
N ASP A 49 6.75 -11.90 -10.72
CA ASP A 49 5.62 -12.10 -9.81
C ASP A 49 5.36 -13.60 -9.62
N ASN A 50 6.05 -14.18 -8.64
CA ASN A 50 5.87 -15.56 -8.23
C ASN A 50 4.94 -15.70 -7.03
N TYR A 51 4.27 -14.63 -6.62
CA TYR A 51 3.35 -14.65 -5.49
C TYR A 51 2.15 -15.53 -5.81
N PRO A 52 1.83 -16.51 -4.96
CA PRO A 52 0.63 -17.32 -5.14
C PRO A 52 -0.65 -16.49 -5.08
N ASN A 53 -1.67 -16.89 -5.86
CA ASN A 53 -2.99 -16.24 -5.81
C ASN A 53 -3.84 -16.75 -4.65
N GLU A 54 -3.57 -17.95 -4.16
CA GLU A 54 -4.27 -18.54 -3.03
C GLU A 54 -3.73 -18.00 -1.71
N TYR A 55 -4.62 -17.83 -0.72
CA TYR A 55 -4.27 -17.17 0.53
C TYR A 55 -3.17 -17.89 1.31
N THR A 56 -3.34 -19.18 1.59
CA THR A 56 -2.40 -19.91 2.44
C THR A 56 -0.99 -20.00 1.83
N PRO A 57 -0.81 -20.38 0.55
CA PRO A 57 0.52 -20.30 -0.07
C PRO A 57 1.10 -18.89 -0.09
N LEU A 58 0.25 -17.88 -0.31
CA LEU A 58 0.69 -16.48 -0.34
C LEU A 58 1.30 -16.05 1.00
N ILE A 59 0.63 -16.33 2.12
CA ILE A 59 1.12 -15.91 3.43
C ILE A 59 2.42 -16.64 3.80
N GLN A 60 2.60 -17.88 3.36
CA GLN A 60 3.85 -18.62 3.58
C GLN A 60 4.98 -18.04 2.75
N PHE A 61 4.70 -17.66 1.51
CA PHE A 61 5.67 -17.00 0.63
C PHE A 61 6.10 -15.65 1.22
N ALA A 62 5.14 -14.85 1.68
CA ALA A 62 5.40 -13.56 2.29
C ALA A 62 6.23 -13.70 3.57
N LYS A 63 5.96 -14.72 4.38
CA LYS A 63 6.73 -15.00 5.59
C LYS A 63 8.18 -15.32 5.26
N LYS A 64 8.41 -16.14 4.23
CA LYS A 64 9.75 -16.48 3.77
C LYS A 64 10.52 -15.26 3.30
N GLU A 65 9.90 -14.41 2.48
CA GLU A 65 10.53 -13.16 2.04
C GLU A 65 10.91 -12.26 3.20
N LYS A 66 10.02 -12.14 4.19
CA LYS A 66 10.30 -11.37 5.41
C LYS A 66 11.50 -11.94 6.16
N GLN A 67 11.55 -13.25 6.37
CA GLN A 67 12.64 -13.92 7.07
C GLN A 67 13.99 -13.75 6.36
N GLU A 68 13.97 -13.77 5.04
CA GLU A 68 15.16 -13.60 4.20
C GLU A 68 15.53 -12.13 3.99
N ASN A 69 14.69 -11.20 4.46
CA ASN A 69 14.84 -9.76 4.21
C ASN A 69 15.02 -9.48 2.71
N ALA A 70 14.16 -10.08 1.90
CA ALA A 70 14.25 -10.05 0.44
C ALA A 70 14.06 -8.65 -0.12
N ARG A 71 14.69 -8.38 -1.28
CA ARG A 71 14.50 -7.15 -2.04
C ARG A 71 14.10 -7.50 -3.48
N PRO A 72 12.83 -7.96 -3.69
CA PRO A 72 12.39 -8.30 -5.04
C PRO A 72 12.49 -7.09 -5.97
N GLU A 73 12.99 -7.33 -7.18
CA GLU A 73 13.10 -6.28 -8.19
C GLU A 73 11.71 -5.79 -8.60
N ILE A 74 11.52 -4.47 -8.66
CA ILE A 74 10.24 -3.86 -9.02
C ILE A 74 10.29 -3.26 -10.43
N MET A 75 9.10 -3.19 -11.05
CA MET A 75 8.94 -2.68 -12.42
C MET A 75 8.74 -1.17 -12.43
N GLY A 76 9.16 -0.55 -13.54
CA GLY A 76 8.90 0.85 -13.80
C GLY A 76 9.81 1.78 -13.03
N ASP A 77 9.57 3.06 -13.21
CA ASP A 77 10.35 4.12 -12.58
C ASP A 77 9.46 5.33 -12.37
N VAL A 78 9.81 6.14 -11.38
CA VAL A 78 9.12 7.39 -11.09
C VAL A 78 10.16 8.46 -10.79
N ASN A 79 9.94 9.67 -11.32
CA ASN A 79 10.82 10.78 -10.98
C ASN A 79 10.42 11.34 -9.60
N ILE A 80 11.05 10.77 -8.58
CA ILE A 80 10.71 11.07 -7.18
C ILE A 80 10.94 12.55 -6.82
N ASP A 81 11.84 13.22 -7.52
CA ASP A 81 12.15 14.63 -7.27
C ASP A 81 10.98 15.57 -7.59
N ASN A 82 10.01 15.10 -8.39
CA ASN A 82 8.82 15.88 -8.69
C ASN A 82 7.83 15.98 -7.52
N TYR A 83 8.05 15.24 -6.44
CA TYR A 83 7.07 15.09 -5.37
C TYR A 83 7.61 15.56 -4.03
N ASP A 84 6.79 16.30 -3.29
CA ASP A 84 7.09 16.76 -1.94
C ASP A 84 6.56 15.79 -0.89
N THR A 85 5.46 15.11 -1.22
CA THR A 85 4.78 14.16 -0.34
C THR A 85 4.62 12.82 -1.04
N VAL A 86 4.96 11.74 -0.34
CA VAL A 86 4.81 10.38 -0.82
C VAL A 86 3.94 9.60 0.17
N PHE A 87 2.80 9.13 -0.32
CA PHE A 87 1.98 8.15 0.39
C PHE A 87 2.48 6.76 0.01
N ILE A 88 2.71 5.91 0.99
CA ILE A 88 3.19 4.54 0.76
C ILE A 88 2.15 3.58 1.33
N GLY A 89 1.53 2.78 0.45
CA GLY A 89 0.44 1.89 0.81
C GLY A 89 0.74 0.43 0.56
N TYR A 90 0.23 -0.44 1.46
CA TYR A 90 0.51 -1.87 1.41
C TYR A 90 -0.47 -2.66 2.29
N PRO A 91 -0.66 -3.96 2.01
CA PRO A 91 -1.33 -4.84 2.96
C PRO A 91 -0.41 -5.18 4.13
N ASN A 92 -1.00 -5.45 5.29
CA ASN A 92 -0.24 -5.94 6.44
C ASN A 92 0.13 -7.41 6.21
N TRP A 93 1.41 -7.69 6.01
CA TRP A 93 1.94 -9.03 5.81
C TRP A 93 2.86 -9.40 6.99
N TRP A 94 2.31 -10.20 7.92
CA TRP A 94 3.06 -10.67 9.09
C TRP A 94 3.57 -9.50 9.97
N ALA A 95 2.70 -8.53 10.22
CA ALA A 95 3.01 -7.32 10.99
C ALA A 95 4.17 -6.51 10.39
N GLU A 96 4.36 -6.63 9.08
CA GLU A 96 5.44 -5.95 8.37
C GLU A 96 4.95 -5.46 7.00
N MET A 97 5.65 -4.49 6.44
CA MET A 97 5.45 -4.08 5.06
C MET A 97 5.92 -5.20 4.13
N PRO A 98 5.22 -5.47 3.03
CA PRO A 98 5.73 -6.40 2.01
C PRO A 98 7.11 -5.99 1.52
N MET A 99 7.95 -6.96 1.22
CA MET A 99 9.34 -6.69 0.82
C MET A 99 9.49 -5.82 -0.42
N PRO A 100 8.57 -5.84 -1.42
CA PRO A 100 8.63 -4.87 -2.53
C PRO A 100 8.59 -3.40 -2.10
N ILE A 101 7.95 -3.10 -0.97
CA ILE A 101 7.95 -1.74 -0.40
C ILE A 101 9.37 -1.33 0.01
N TYR A 102 10.12 -2.25 0.63
CA TYR A 102 11.52 -1.97 0.98
C TYR A 102 12.38 -1.76 -0.25
N THR A 103 12.14 -2.52 -1.33
CA THR A 103 12.81 -2.30 -2.62
C THR A 103 12.55 -0.88 -3.12
N PHE A 104 11.29 -0.44 -3.08
CA PHE A 104 10.92 0.92 -3.49
C PHE A 104 11.64 1.97 -2.64
N MET A 105 11.61 1.82 -1.32
CA MET A 105 12.23 2.78 -0.40
C MET A 105 13.76 2.83 -0.58
N ASP A 106 14.38 1.69 -0.87
CA ASP A 106 15.82 1.63 -1.12
C ASP A 106 16.20 2.22 -2.49
N SER A 107 15.27 2.25 -3.44
CA SER A 107 15.52 2.69 -4.81
C SER A 107 15.49 4.20 -4.98
N TYR A 108 14.89 4.94 -4.05
CA TYR A 108 14.67 6.37 -4.18
C TYR A 108 15.12 7.13 -2.94
N ASP A 109 15.62 8.35 -3.15
CA ASP A 109 15.95 9.25 -2.05
C ASP A 109 14.69 9.97 -1.56
N LEU A 110 14.22 9.58 -0.38
CA LEU A 110 13.03 10.15 0.26
C LEU A 110 13.36 11.23 1.28
N THR A 111 14.62 11.66 1.35
CA THR A 111 15.07 12.72 2.27
C THR A 111 14.30 14.02 1.99
N ASN A 112 13.91 14.71 3.07
CA ASN A 112 13.18 15.99 3.02
C ASN A 112 11.77 15.89 2.41
N LYS A 113 11.23 14.69 2.21
CA LYS A 113 9.86 14.49 1.78
C LYS A 113 8.96 14.14 2.96
N LYS A 114 7.70 14.53 2.87
CA LYS A 114 6.69 14.08 3.83
C LYS A 114 6.25 12.68 3.42
N ILE A 115 6.34 11.72 4.34
CA ILE A 115 5.99 10.33 4.07
C ILE A 115 4.80 9.95 4.94
N TYR A 116 3.74 9.45 4.31
CA TYR A 116 2.55 8.97 5.00
C TYR A 116 2.28 7.53 4.60
N HIS A 117 2.18 6.63 5.58
CA HIS A 117 1.89 5.22 5.35
C HIS A 117 0.40 4.96 5.45
N PHE A 118 -0.13 4.09 4.59
CA PHE A 118 -1.47 3.55 4.76
C PHE A 118 -1.44 2.03 4.56
N CYS A 119 -2.21 1.33 5.38
CA CYS A 119 -2.17 -0.13 5.45
C CYS A 119 -3.57 -0.71 5.44
N THR A 120 -3.78 -1.76 4.64
CA THR A 120 -5.02 -2.53 4.67
C THR A 120 -4.80 -3.83 5.46
N HIS A 121 -5.82 -4.23 6.23
CA HIS A 121 -5.75 -5.40 7.12
C HIS A 121 -7.13 -6.01 7.35
N GLU A 122 -7.19 -7.13 8.04
CA GLU A 122 -8.44 -7.74 8.49
C GLU A 122 -8.42 -8.01 10.00
N GLY A 123 -8.03 -6.99 10.77
CA GLY A 123 -8.05 -7.01 12.23
C GLY A 123 -6.68 -6.91 12.89
N SER A 124 -5.59 -7.06 12.13
CA SER A 124 -4.23 -6.95 12.67
C SER A 124 -3.75 -5.50 12.88
N GLY A 125 -4.47 -4.53 12.29
CA GLY A 125 -4.09 -3.12 12.39
C GLY A 125 -2.97 -2.73 11.44
N GLY A 126 -2.46 -1.52 11.60
CA GLY A 126 -1.40 -0.98 10.76
C GLY A 126 0.00 -1.39 11.21
N VAL A 127 0.95 -1.33 10.29
CA VAL A 127 2.35 -1.63 10.54
C VAL A 127 3.06 -0.44 11.20
N LYS A 128 2.75 0.78 10.77
CA LYS A 128 3.31 2.02 11.32
C LYS A 128 2.30 2.71 12.23
N ARG A 129 2.73 3.14 13.42
CA ARG A 129 1.86 3.76 14.42
C ARG A 129 1.19 5.04 13.92
N GLU A 130 1.95 5.88 13.23
CA GLU A 130 1.49 7.16 12.70
C GLU A 130 0.81 7.04 11.33
N GLY A 131 0.70 5.81 10.82
CA GLY A 131 0.07 5.53 9.55
C GLY A 131 -1.44 5.37 9.66
N PHE A 132 -2.11 5.43 8.52
CA PHE A 132 -3.52 5.13 8.39
C PHE A 132 -3.71 3.62 8.20
N ALA A 133 -4.68 3.05 8.91
CA ALA A 133 -5.03 1.64 8.76
C ALA A 133 -6.53 1.49 8.52
N ILE A 134 -6.91 0.60 7.63
CA ILE A 134 -8.30 0.36 7.28
C ILE A 134 -8.53 -1.13 7.00
N TYR A 135 -9.71 -1.63 7.38
CA TYR A 135 -10.12 -2.98 7.03
C TYR A 135 -10.25 -3.13 5.51
N GLY A 136 -9.68 -4.21 4.97
CA GLY A 136 -9.77 -4.51 3.55
C GLY A 136 -11.22 -4.71 3.08
N HIS A 137 -12.04 -5.40 3.88
CA HIS A 137 -13.45 -5.59 3.55
C HIS A 137 -14.23 -4.26 3.48
N THR A 138 -13.84 -3.27 4.26
CA THR A 138 -14.43 -1.92 4.17
C THR A 138 -14.09 -1.28 2.82
N ALA A 139 -12.83 -1.36 2.40
CA ALA A 139 -12.40 -0.85 1.09
C ALA A 139 -13.14 -1.54 -0.06
N GLN A 140 -13.32 -2.86 0.01
CA GLN A 140 -13.98 -3.64 -1.04
C GLN A 140 -15.50 -3.45 -1.10
N ASN A 141 -16.15 -3.40 0.06
CA ASN A 141 -17.61 -3.57 0.14
C ASN A 141 -18.34 -2.34 0.66
N ASN A 142 -17.65 -1.33 1.15
CA ASN A 142 -18.27 -0.13 1.69
C ASN A 142 -17.47 1.12 1.30
N ARG A 143 -17.58 1.51 0.04
CA ARG A 143 -16.84 2.64 -0.53
C ARG A 143 -17.10 3.94 0.23
N ALA A 144 -18.34 4.19 0.63
CA ALA A 144 -18.70 5.42 1.34
C ALA A 144 -17.97 5.53 2.68
N GLU A 145 -17.90 4.42 3.44
CA GLU A 145 -17.20 4.38 4.71
C GLU A 145 -15.68 4.51 4.51
N ALA A 146 -15.13 3.85 3.50
CA ALA A 146 -13.71 3.99 3.16
C ALA A 146 -13.36 5.43 2.81
N GLU A 147 -14.16 6.11 2.01
CA GLU A 147 -13.95 7.51 1.65
C GLU A 147 -14.02 8.42 2.88
N LYS A 148 -14.94 8.15 3.80
CA LYS A 148 -15.06 8.89 5.05
C LYS A 148 -13.80 8.76 5.90
N GLN A 149 -13.33 7.53 6.11
CA GLN A 149 -12.13 7.28 6.91
C GLN A 149 -10.89 7.91 6.30
N VAL A 150 -10.72 7.81 4.98
CA VAL A 150 -9.60 8.45 4.27
C VAL A 150 -9.68 9.98 4.42
N SER A 151 -10.87 10.57 4.25
CA SER A 151 -11.05 12.01 4.40
C SER A 151 -10.67 12.50 5.79
N GLU A 152 -11.10 11.79 6.83
CA GLU A 152 -10.79 12.14 8.22
C GLU A 152 -9.28 12.09 8.48
N TRP A 153 -8.63 11.04 7.97
CA TRP A 153 -7.18 10.91 8.10
C TRP A 153 -6.44 12.04 7.37
N LEU A 154 -6.83 12.31 6.13
CA LEU A 154 -6.18 13.35 5.32
C LEU A 154 -6.30 14.72 5.99
N LYS A 155 -7.46 15.06 6.56
CA LYS A 155 -7.62 16.30 7.33
C LYS A 155 -6.66 16.36 8.50
N GLY A 156 -6.46 15.23 9.19
CA GLY A 156 -5.54 15.16 10.32
C GLY A 156 -4.09 15.39 9.96
N VAL A 157 -3.69 15.14 8.72
CA VAL A 157 -2.31 15.34 8.24
C VAL A 157 -2.16 16.56 7.33
N GLY A 158 -3.19 17.38 7.19
CA GLY A 158 -3.08 18.70 6.55
C GLY A 158 -3.59 18.78 5.11
N PHE A 159 -4.45 17.85 4.69
CA PHE A 159 -5.05 17.87 3.35
C PHE A 159 -6.52 18.27 3.34
#